data_3199fe7bbdc5a6ae29174b1e0f9ed738
#
_entry.id   3199fe7bbdc5a6ae29174b1e0f9ed738
#
_cell.length_a   1.000
_cell.length_b   1.000
_cell.length_c   1.000
_cell.angle_alpha   90.00
_cell.angle_beta   90.00
_cell.angle_gamma   90.00
#
_symmetry.space_group_name_H-M   'P 1'
#
loop_
_entity.id
_entity.type
_entity.pdbx_description
1 polymer ?
#
loop_
_entity_poly.entity_id
_entity_poly.type
_entity_poly.pdbx_seq_one_letter_code
_entity_poly.pdbx_strand_id
1 'polypeptide(L)'
;MLQQTQLTNVMGYYQRFVTKFPTVQTLAAAELDQVLAVWSGLGYYARARNLHAAARRVVALGGFPETAQAWAELPGVGPSTAAAIASVVYRERVAILDGNVKRVLARHGLRPEPWNSTALTKALWPVAQSLVASQSADMPAYTQAIMDLGATVCTPRQPGCSLCPVRGDCQAHQQQLVQAYPKPAVRKARPVRASLWTLAQHEDSVALVQNPGHGLWGGLWVLPAVELEPSDLQQRMPDCDQRMTHDFTHYRLQIAVVWQRCKGRRPNRIQGQSVQWFDRRAALEMGLPKPVRQAIVQAMQQADRSLLGTSPGRVGSEIDDAP
;
A
#
# COMPACT_ATOMS: atom_id res chain seq x y z
N MET A 1 -1.80 3.33 9.33
CA MET A 1 -1.70 1.94 8.83
C MET A 1 -3.01 1.37 8.32
N LEU A 2 -4.16 1.71 8.91
CA LEU A 2 -5.48 1.16 8.54
C LEU A 2 -6.05 1.67 7.20
N GLN A 3 -5.51 2.71 6.60
CA GLN A 3 -5.94 3.15 5.27
C GLN A 3 -5.81 2.02 4.25
N GLN A 4 -6.95 1.53 3.71
CA GLN A 4 -7.02 0.44 2.72
C GLN A 4 -6.39 -0.90 3.15
N THR A 5 -6.27 -1.14 4.45
CA THR A 5 -5.70 -2.40 5.00
C THR A 5 -6.60 -2.90 6.13
N GLN A 6 -6.86 -4.22 6.17
CA GLN A 6 -7.67 -4.82 7.21
C GLN A 6 -6.95 -4.83 8.57
N LEU A 7 -7.71 -4.70 9.65
CA LEU A 7 -7.19 -4.63 11.01
C LEU A 7 -6.30 -5.83 11.37
N THR A 8 -6.73 -7.04 11.03
CA THR A 8 -5.99 -8.27 11.29
C THR A 8 -4.58 -8.26 10.71
N ASN A 9 -4.41 -7.64 9.54
CA ASN A 9 -3.11 -7.54 8.89
C ASN A 9 -2.22 -6.44 9.50
N VAL A 10 -2.83 -5.45 10.17
CA VAL A 10 -2.10 -4.28 10.70
C VAL A 10 -1.53 -4.53 12.09
N MET A 11 -2.18 -5.34 12.92
CA MET A 11 -1.82 -5.50 14.34
C MET A 11 -0.34 -5.76 14.59
N GLY A 12 0.24 -6.79 13.97
CA GLY A 12 1.65 -7.12 14.15
C GLY A 12 2.61 -6.06 13.58
N TYR A 13 2.22 -5.38 12.50
CA TYR A 13 2.99 -4.26 11.95
C TYR A 13 2.96 -3.04 12.85
N TYR A 14 1.80 -2.72 13.40
CA TYR A 14 1.64 -1.61 14.32
C TYR A 14 2.54 -1.78 15.55
N GLN A 15 2.50 -2.95 16.17
CA GLN A 15 3.29 -3.21 17.36
C GLN A 15 4.80 -3.08 17.10
N ARG A 16 5.31 -3.69 16.03
CA ARG A 16 6.71 -3.55 15.62
C ARG A 16 7.08 -2.10 15.33
N PHE A 17 6.18 -1.37 14.67
CA PHE A 17 6.43 0.02 14.29
C PHE A 17 6.54 0.94 15.51
N VAL A 18 5.60 0.86 16.46
CA VAL A 18 5.63 1.71 17.66
C VAL A 18 6.75 1.32 18.63
N THR A 19 7.15 0.03 18.66
CA THR A 19 8.34 -0.42 19.41
C THR A 19 9.61 0.19 18.81
N LYS A 20 9.72 0.22 17.47
CA LYS A 20 10.90 0.77 16.80
C LYS A 20 10.93 2.30 16.83
N PHE A 21 9.76 2.94 16.70
CA PHE A 21 9.60 4.40 16.65
C PHE A 21 8.54 4.85 17.67
N PRO A 22 8.90 4.87 18.97
CA PRO A 22 7.92 5.16 20.04
C PRO A 22 7.46 6.61 20.10
N THR A 23 8.19 7.54 19.50
CA THR A 23 7.84 8.96 19.47
C THR A 23 7.91 9.53 18.05
N VAL A 24 7.25 10.66 17.83
CA VAL A 24 7.34 11.38 16.55
C VAL A 24 8.77 11.84 16.27
N GLN A 25 9.55 12.17 17.29
CA GLN A 25 10.95 12.56 17.16
C GLN A 25 11.82 11.40 16.69
N THR A 26 11.65 10.21 17.28
CA THR A 26 12.41 9.01 16.85
C THR A 26 12.05 8.61 15.42
N LEU A 27 10.76 8.74 15.03
CA LEU A 27 10.35 8.50 13.65
C LEU A 27 10.94 9.54 12.68
N ALA A 28 10.91 10.82 13.05
CA ALA A 28 11.40 11.91 12.21
C ALA A 28 12.92 11.85 11.99
N ALA A 29 13.68 11.39 12.98
CA ALA A 29 15.14 11.24 12.93
C ALA A 29 15.61 9.96 12.24
N ALA A 30 14.71 8.99 12.02
CA ALA A 30 15.07 7.73 11.38
C ALA A 30 15.41 7.92 9.90
N GLU A 31 16.28 7.06 9.36
CA GLU A 31 16.47 6.96 7.92
C GLU A 31 15.24 6.33 7.26
N LEU A 32 14.88 6.79 6.06
CA LEU A 32 13.71 6.30 5.35
C LEU A 32 13.76 4.77 5.13
N ASP A 33 14.93 4.22 4.87
CA ASP A 33 15.13 2.77 4.70
C ASP A 33 14.71 1.98 5.95
N GLN A 34 15.01 2.49 7.14
CA GLN A 34 14.60 1.86 8.39
C GLN A 34 13.07 1.85 8.55
N VAL A 35 12.41 2.93 8.14
CA VAL A 35 10.94 3.04 8.17
C VAL A 35 10.32 2.08 7.16
N LEU A 36 10.85 2.01 5.94
CA LEU A 36 10.37 1.13 4.88
C LEU A 36 10.62 -0.36 5.20
N ALA A 37 11.72 -0.68 5.87
CA ALA A 37 12.01 -2.04 6.33
C ALA A 37 10.94 -2.56 7.31
N VAL A 38 10.60 -1.76 8.34
CA VAL A 38 9.54 -2.12 9.31
C VAL A 38 8.16 -2.21 8.65
N TRP A 39 7.93 -1.43 7.58
CA TRP A 39 6.67 -1.43 6.82
C TRP A 39 6.59 -2.55 5.76
N SER A 40 7.72 -3.22 5.47
CA SER A 40 7.84 -4.20 4.39
C SER A 40 6.80 -5.32 4.52
N GLY A 41 6.04 -5.55 3.45
CA GLY A 41 4.94 -6.53 3.41
C GLY A 41 3.54 -5.96 3.65
N LEU A 42 3.39 -4.78 4.29
CA LEU A 42 2.08 -4.16 4.52
C LEU A 42 1.48 -3.54 3.24
N GLY A 43 2.31 -3.23 2.25
CA GLY A 43 1.90 -2.61 0.99
C GLY A 43 1.61 -1.10 1.09
N TYR A 44 1.28 -0.48 -0.07
CA TYR A 44 1.01 0.96 -0.15
C TYR A 44 2.10 1.81 0.50
N TYR A 45 3.34 1.60 0.12
CA TYR A 45 4.54 2.19 0.75
C TYR A 45 4.58 3.72 0.75
N ALA A 46 3.82 4.37 -0.13
CA ALA A 46 3.62 5.82 -0.08
C ALA A 46 3.09 6.28 1.28
N ARG A 47 2.32 5.43 2.00
CA ARG A 47 1.84 5.76 3.36
C ARG A 47 3.00 5.83 4.36
N ALA A 48 3.97 4.92 4.27
CA ALA A 48 5.14 4.94 5.14
C ALA A 48 6.01 6.17 4.86
N ARG A 49 6.26 6.48 3.58
CA ARG A 49 6.99 7.70 3.20
C ARG A 49 6.29 8.96 3.67
N ASN A 50 4.99 9.05 3.45
CA ASN A 50 4.19 10.18 3.88
C ASN A 50 4.14 10.30 5.42
N LEU A 51 4.01 9.17 6.13
CA LEU A 51 4.04 9.17 7.60
C LEU A 51 5.39 9.68 8.13
N HIS A 52 6.50 9.24 7.54
CA HIS A 52 7.83 9.72 7.88
C HIS A 52 7.99 11.22 7.57
N ALA A 53 7.56 11.67 6.39
CA ALA A 53 7.60 13.08 6.01
C ALA A 53 6.69 13.94 6.92
N ALA A 54 5.51 13.44 7.31
CA ALA A 54 4.61 14.09 8.25
C ALA A 54 5.25 14.21 9.65
N ALA A 55 5.93 13.16 10.13
CA ALA A 55 6.64 13.21 11.41
C ALA A 55 7.74 14.28 11.40
N ARG A 56 8.52 14.38 10.34
CA ARG A 56 9.53 15.45 10.17
C ARG A 56 8.89 16.84 10.15
N ARG A 57 7.74 16.99 9.50
CA ARG A 57 7.01 18.26 9.47
C ARG A 57 6.47 18.64 10.85
N VAL A 58 5.91 17.69 11.61
CA VAL A 58 5.42 17.89 12.98
C VAL A 58 6.57 18.36 13.89
N VAL A 59 7.73 17.72 13.82
CA VAL A 59 8.91 18.14 14.59
C VAL A 59 9.37 19.55 14.21
N ALA A 60 9.37 19.87 12.91
CA ALA A 60 9.74 21.20 12.42
C ALA A 60 8.73 22.31 12.83
N LEU A 61 7.47 21.95 13.03
CA LEU A 61 6.43 22.86 13.56
C LEU A 61 6.50 23.05 15.08
N GLY A 62 7.32 22.25 15.77
CA GLY A 62 7.42 22.28 17.24
C GLY A 62 6.29 21.55 17.97
N GLY A 63 5.34 20.91 17.26
CA GLY A 63 4.22 20.20 17.85
C GLY A 63 3.21 19.69 16.81
N PHE A 64 2.21 18.96 17.30
CA PHE A 64 1.12 18.46 16.45
C PHE A 64 0.14 19.59 16.12
N PRO A 65 -0.39 19.63 14.88
CA PRO A 65 -1.51 20.52 14.55
C PRO A 65 -2.75 20.23 15.40
N GLU A 66 -3.56 21.25 15.67
CA GLU A 66 -4.77 21.10 16.49
C GLU A 66 -6.05 21.13 15.66
N THR A 67 -6.00 21.66 14.43
CA THR A 67 -7.18 21.78 13.56
C THR A 67 -7.12 20.83 12.36
N ALA A 68 -8.29 20.44 11.86
CA ALA A 68 -8.39 19.61 10.66
C ALA A 68 -7.71 20.26 9.45
N GLN A 69 -7.81 21.58 9.33
CA GLN A 69 -7.16 22.32 8.24
C GLN A 69 -5.63 22.16 8.32
N ALA A 70 -5.03 22.37 9.48
CA ALA A 70 -3.58 22.25 9.66
C ALA A 70 -3.09 20.79 9.55
N TRP A 71 -3.88 19.81 10.00
CA TRP A 71 -3.59 18.39 9.76
C TRP A 71 -3.59 18.05 8.27
N ALA A 72 -4.50 18.62 7.47
CA ALA A 72 -4.59 18.35 6.04
C ALA A 72 -3.38 18.88 5.24
N GLU A 73 -2.57 19.77 5.81
CA GLU A 73 -1.32 20.25 5.21
C GLU A 73 -0.15 19.24 5.36
N LEU A 74 -0.31 18.22 6.22
CA LEU A 74 0.73 17.21 6.42
C LEU A 74 0.75 16.19 5.26
N PRO A 75 1.92 15.72 4.85
CA PRO A 75 2.06 14.71 3.81
C PRO A 75 1.22 13.46 4.08
N GLY A 76 0.36 13.07 3.12
CA GLY A 76 -0.47 11.87 3.21
C GLY A 76 -1.68 11.97 4.13
N VAL A 77 -1.96 13.13 4.70
CA VAL A 77 -3.15 13.41 5.51
C VAL A 77 -4.21 14.08 4.63
N GLY A 78 -5.17 13.29 4.17
CA GLY A 78 -6.31 13.82 3.40
C GLY A 78 -7.40 14.39 4.32
N PRO A 79 -8.40 15.09 3.75
CA PRO A 79 -9.46 15.76 4.54
C PRO A 79 -10.15 14.84 5.56
N SER A 80 -10.50 13.60 5.17
CA SER A 80 -11.11 12.62 6.08
C SER A 80 -10.20 12.20 7.22
N THR A 81 -8.90 12.02 6.96
CA THR A 81 -7.94 11.65 8.01
C THR A 81 -7.71 12.84 8.96
N ALA A 82 -7.57 14.03 8.41
CA ALA A 82 -7.43 15.26 9.18
C ALA A 82 -8.63 15.47 10.11
N ALA A 83 -9.85 15.33 9.56
CA ALA A 83 -11.08 15.47 10.32
C ALA A 83 -11.21 14.40 11.43
N ALA A 84 -10.84 13.13 11.12
CA ALA A 84 -10.86 12.06 12.12
C ALA A 84 -9.92 12.38 13.31
N ILE A 85 -8.72 12.86 13.04
CA ILE A 85 -7.76 13.22 14.09
C ILE A 85 -8.28 14.42 14.90
N ALA A 86 -8.67 15.48 14.21
CA ALA A 86 -9.10 16.72 14.87
C ALA A 86 -10.37 16.52 15.71
N SER A 87 -11.35 15.76 15.21
CA SER A 87 -12.58 15.49 15.96
C SER A 87 -12.36 14.56 17.16
N VAL A 88 -11.50 13.54 17.03
CA VAL A 88 -11.25 12.60 18.14
C VAL A 88 -10.34 13.20 19.21
N VAL A 89 -9.28 13.89 18.81
CA VAL A 89 -8.26 14.40 19.76
C VAL A 89 -8.63 15.78 20.30
N TYR A 90 -9.08 16.67 19.43
CA TYR A 90 -9.34 18.08 19.75
C TYR A 90 -10.83 18.43 19.83
N ARG A 91 -11.72 17.46 19.57
CA ARG A 91 -13.18 17.64 19.58
C ARG A 91 -13.66 18.70 18.59
N GLU A 92 -12.91 18.90 17.52
CA GLU A 92 -13.29 19.85 16.46
C GLU A 92 -14.56 19.34 15.75
N ARG A 93 -15.51 20.23 15.50
CA ARG A 93 -16.77 19.93 14.83
C ARG A 93 -16.61 19.90 13.32
N VAL A 94 -15.98 18.84 12.82
CA VAL A 94 -15.71 18.59 11.41
C VAL A 94 -16.20 17.21 10.99
N ALA A 95 -16.71 17.13 9.77
CA ALA A 95 -17.20 15.88 9.23
C ALA A 95 -16.06 14.96 8.79
N ILE A 96 -16.26 13.66 8.95
CA ILE A 96 -15.48 12.62 8.28
C ILE A 96 -16.24 12.09 7.06
N LEU A 97 -15.52 11.81 5.97
CA LEU A 97 -16.09 11.20 4.77
C LEU A 97 -15.11 10.18 4.19
N ASP A 98 -14.85 9.11 4.94
CA ASP A 98 -14.08 7.96 4.46
C ASP A 98 -14.93 7.02 3.58
N GLY A 99 -14.37 5.91 3.10
CA GLY A 99 -15.12 4.95 2.29
C GLY A 99 -16.31 4.30 3.01
N ASN A 100 -16.24 4.14 4.34
CA ASN A 100 -17.34 3.57 5.14
C ASN A 100 -18.49 4.57 5.26
N VAL A 101 -18.17 5.78 5.70
CA VAL A 101 -19.14 6.88 5.83
C VAL A 101 -19.78 7.23 4.49
N LYS A 102 -18.97 7.33 3.42
CA LYS A 102 -19.45 7.57 2.06
C LYS A 102 -20.49 6.52 1.63
N ARG A 103 -20.28 5.24 1.96
CA ARG A 103 -21.23 4.17 1.66
C ARG A 103 -22.53 4.31 2.45
N VAL A 104 -22.44 4.62 3.75
CA VAL A 104 -23.62 4.87 4.59
C VAL A 104 -24.45 5.99 4.02
N LEU A 105 -23.85 7.15 3.78
CA LEU A 105 -24.55 8.33 3.28
C LEU A 105 -25.10 8.15 1.87
N ALA A 106 -24.38 7.41 0.99
CA ALA A 106 -24.86 7.12 -0.35
C ALA A 106 -26.11 6.23 -0.35
N ARG A 107 -26.21 5.25 0.56
CA ARG A 107 -27.41 4.44 0.76
C ARG A 107 -28.52 5.21 1.44
N HIS A 108 -28.20 5.92 2.50
CA HIS A 108 -29.14 6.68 3.29
C HIS A 108 -29.92 7.68 2.43
N GLY A 109 -29.23 8.43 1.56
CA GLY A 109 -29.82 9.46 0.71
C GLY A 109 -30.01 9.04 -0.76
N LEU A 110 -29.97 7.73 -1.12
CA LEU A 110 -30.13 7.21 -2.49
C LEU A 110 -29.33 7.99 -3.55
N ARG A 111 -28.05 8.21 -3.30
CA ARG A 111 -27.21 9.02 -4.20
C ARG A 111 -26.97 8.33 -5.54
N PRO A 112 -27.37 8.95 -6.68
CA PRO A 112 -27.31 8.31 -8.00
C PRO A 112 -25.91 8.29 -8.61
N GLU A 113 -24.98 9.06 -8.07
CA GLU A 113 -23.64 9.22 -8.62
C GLU A 113 -22.83 7.92 -8.44
N PRO A 114 -21.99 7.54 -9.44
CA PRO A 114 -21.12 6.37 -9.32
C PRO A 114 -20.16 6.45 -8.13
N TRP A 115 -19.88 5.30 -7.51
CA TRP A 115 -19.05 5.17 -6.29
C TRP A 115 -17.71 5.91 -6.35
N ASN A 116 -17.02 5.81 -7.49
CA ASN A 116 -15.70 6.40 -7.68
C ASN A 116 -15.70 7.79 -8.29
N SER A 117 -16.87 8.42 -8.41
CA SER A 117 -16.97 9.77 -8.99
C SER A 117 -16.59 10.85 -7.98
N THR A 118 -15.97 11.91 -8.47
CA THR A 118 -15.74 13.14 -7.69
C THR A 118 -17.07 13.83 -7.37
N ALA A 119 -18.08 13.67 -8.24
CA ALA A 119 -19.43 14.22 -8.04
C ALA A 119 -20.06 13.67 -6.76
N LEU A 120 -20.02 12.33 -6.53
CA LEU A 120 -20.51 11.74 -5.28
C LEU A 120 -19.80 12.31 -4.06
N THR A 121 -18.49 12.42 -4.11
CA THR A 121 -17.71 12.96 -2.98
C THR A 121 -18.09 14.41 -2.70
N LYS A 122 -18.20 15.26 -3.73
CA LYS A 122 -18.62 16.65 -3.59
C LYS A 122 -20.05 16.78 -3.04
N ALA A 123 -20.99 15.93 -3.48
CA ALA A 123 -22.36 15.93 -3.01
C ALA A 123 -22.51 15.48 -1.56
N LEU A 124 -21.64 14.57 -1.10
CA LEU A 124 -21.74 14.03 0.26
C LEU A 124 -21.03 14.85 1.34
N TRP A 125 -20.04 15.67 1.01
CA TRP A 125 -19.37 16.51 2.02
C TRP A 125 -20.32 17.45 2.77
N PRO A 126 -21.20 18.24 2.10
CA PRO A 126 -22.17 19.08 2.80
C PRO A 126 -23.14 18.27 3.66
N VAL A 127 -23.57 17.11 3.18
CA VAL A 127 -24.44 16.19 3.95
C VAL A 127 -23.70 15.68 5.20
N ALA A 128 -22.47 15.21 5.04
CA ALA A 128 -21.66 14.78 6.18
C ALA A 128 -21.48 15.92 7.20
N GLN A 129 -21.24 17.15 6.75
CA GLN A 129 -21.06 18.31 7.63
C GLN A 129 -22.34 18.69 8.36
N SER A 130 -23.51 18.55 7.74
CA SER A 130 -24.80 18.84 8.41
C SER A 130 -25.18 17.83 9.47
N LEU A 131 -24.56 16.64 9.47
CA LEU A 131 -24.84 15.55 10.41
C LEU A 131 -23.87 15.51 11.59
N VAL A 132 -22.86 16.38 11.67
CA VAL A 132 -21.93 16.36 12.81
C VAL A 132 -22.67 16.69 14.13
N ALA A 133 -22.18 16.10 15.22
CA ALA A 133 -22.75 16.31 16.55
C ALA A 133 -22.87 17.80 16.87
N SER A 134 -23.98 18.18 17.51
CA SER A 134 -24.24 19.59 17.92
C SER A 134 -23.30 20.08 19.01
N GLN A 135 -22.83 19.15 19.86
CA GLN A 135 -21.89 19.43 20.92
C GLN A 135 -20.48 18.93 20.54
N SER A 136 -19.47 19.76 20.76
CA SER A 136 -18.07 19.37 20.53
C SER A 136 -17.63 18.18 21.40
N ALA A 137 -18.19 18.07 22.61
CA ALA A 137 -17.92 16.96 23.51
C ALA A 137 -18.28 15.61 22.94
N ASP A 138 -19.29 15.54 22.05
CA ASP A 138 -19.79 14.29 21.45
C ASP A 138 -19.03 13.90 20.17
N MET A 139 -18.17 14.75 19.66
CA MET A 139 -17.48 14.51 18.39
C MET A 139 -16.65 13.23 18.35
N PRO A 140 -15.87 12.86 19.39
CA PRO A 140 -15.14 11.59 19.37
C PRO A 140 -16.07 10.39 19.21
N ALA A 141 -17.17 10.34 19.97
CA ALA A 141 -18.15 9.25 19.90
C ALA A 141 -18.89 9.24 18.56
N TYR A 142 -19.33 10.40 18.07
CA TYR A 142 -19.98 10.53 16.76
C TYR A 142 -19.08 10.06 15.62
N THR A 143 -17.84 10.53 15.59
CA THR A 143 -16.89 10.20 14.53
C THR A 143 -16.58 8.69 14.51
N GLN A 144 -16.40 8.09 15.68
CA GLN A 144 -16.19 6.66 15.77
C GLN A 144 -17.45 5.87 15.36
N ALA A 145 -18.61 6.25 15.87
CA ALA A 145 -19.87 5.58 15.61
C ALA A 145 -20.24 5.53 14.11
N ILE A 146 -20.07 6.64 13.39
CA ILE A 146 -20.39 6.67 11.95
C ILE A 146 -19.41 5.85 11.10
N MET A 147 -18.13 5.75 11.51
CA MET A 147 -17.16 4.85 10.90
C MET A 147 -17.51 3.38 11.16
N ASP A 148 -17.85 3.05 12.42
CA ASP A 148 -18.21 1.69 12.84
C ASP A 148 -19.51 1.24 12.19
N LEU A 149 -20.50 2.10 12.08
CA LEU A 149 -21.74 1.83 11.36
C LEU A 149 -21.44 1.37 9.91
N GLY A 150 -20.53 2.05 9.24
CA GLY A 150 -20.10 1.65 7.89
C GLY A 150 -19.27 0.36 7.89
N ALA A 151 -18.38 0.18 8.86
CA ALA A 151 -17.46 -0.95 8.89
C ALA A 151 -18.16 -2.26 9.30
N THR A 152 -19.11 -2.23 10.23
CA THR A 152 -19.68 -3.42 10.87
C THR A 152 -21.13 -3.73 10.51
N VAL A 153 -21.94 -2.70 10.27
CA VAL A 153 -23.39 -2.84 10.00
C VAL A 153 -23.71 -2.60 8.53
N CYS A 154 -23.42 -1.41 8.01
CA CYS A 154 -23.69 -1.06 6.61
C CYS A 154 -22.58 -1.55 5.69
N THR A 155 -22.29 -2.85 5.72
CA THR A 155 -21.18 -3.48 4.98
C THR A 155 -21.42 -3.44 3.45
N PRO A 156 -20.35 -3.61 2.64
CA PRO A 156 -20.49 -3.51 1.17
C PRO A 156 -21.43 -4.56 0.55
N ARG A 157 -21.32 -5.82 0.95
CA ARG A 157 -22.00 -6.95 0.31
C ARG A 157 -23.24 -7.42 1.08
N GLN A 158 -23.16 -7.48 2.39
CA GLN A 158 -24.21 -8.01 3.26
C GLN A 158 -24.49 -7.03 4.41
N PRO A 159 -25.16 -5.90 4.15
CA PRO A 159 -25.49 -4.96 5.20
C PRO A 159 -26.55 -5.51 6.15
N GLY A 160 -26.28 -5.41 7.47
CA GLY A 160 -27.17 -5.84 8.54
C GLY A 160 -28.25 -4.78 8.84
N CYS A 161 -29.14 -4.52 7.89
CA CYS A 161 -30.17 -3.46 8.03
C CYS A 161 -31.11 -3.65 9.21
N SER A 162 -31.36 -4.88 9.65
CA SER A 162 -32.19 -5.17 10.85
C SER A 162 -31.58 -4.61 12.14
N LEU A 163 -30.24 -4.52 12.19
CA LEU A 163 -29.47 -3.99 13.33
C LEU A 163 -29.11 -2.52 13.16
N CYS A 164 -29.44 -1.90 12.03
CA CYS A 164 -29.02 -0.54 11.71
C CYS A 164 -29.82 0.51 12.51
N PRO A 165 -29.17 1.35 13.33
CA PRO A 165 -29.87 2.35 14.14
C PRO A 165 -30.56 3.44 13.31
N VAL A 166 -30.11 3.67 12.07
CA VAL A 166 -30.64 4.72 11.16
C VAL A 166 -31.52 4.10 10.04
N ARG A 167 -32.02 2.88 10.21
CA ARG A 167 -32.82 2.18 9.18
C ARG A 167 -34.15 2.90 8.88
N GLY A 168 -34.74 3.55 9.88
CA GLY A 168 -36.02 4.22 9.77
C GLY A 168 -36.02 5.33 8.73
N ASP A 169 -34.93 6.08 8.62
CA ASP A 169 -34.77 7.22 7.72
C ASP A 169 -33.96 6.85 6.46
N CYS A 170 -33.47 5.62 6.36
CA CYS A 170 -32.65 5.18 5.24
C CYS A 170 -33.51 4.94 3.99
N GLN A 171 -33.40 5.81 3.01
CA GLN A 171 -34.18 5.72 1.76
C GLN A 171 -33.91 4.42 0.98
N ALA A 172 -32.64 3.95 0.96
CA ALA A 172 -32.33 2.69 0.29
C ALA A 172 -33.00 1.48 0.98
N HIS A 173 -33.16 1.53 2.30
CA HIS A 173 -33.86 0.48 3.04
C HIS A 173 -35.36 0.54 2.78
N GLN A 174 -35.98 1.73 2.90
CA GLN A 174 -37.41 1.93 2.67
C GLN A 174 -37.85 1.49 1.27
N GLN A 175 -37.00 1.76 0.26
CA GLN A 175 -37.28 1.40 -1.14
C GLN A 175 -36.74 0.03 -1.56
N GLN A 176 -36.18 -0.77 -0.64
CA GLN A 176 -35.60 -2.10 -0.91
C GLN A 176 -34.44 -2.05 -1.93
N LEU A 177 -33.71 -0.93 -2.03
CA LEU A 177 -32.64 -0.69 -2.99
C LEU A 177 -31.24 -0.78 -2.37
N VAL A 178 -31.09 -1.35 -1.17
CA VAL A 178 -29.81 -1.39 -0.42
C VAL A 178 -28.68 -2.03 -1.23
N GLN A 179 -29.00 -3.08 -2.00
CA GLN A 179 -28.01 -3.78 -2.84
C GLN A 179 -27.66 -2.99 -4.13
N ALA A 180 -28.54 -2.11 -4.59
CA ALA A 180 -28.31 -1.28 -5.77
C ALA A 180 -27.46 -0.04 -5.46
N TYR A 181 -27.20 0.24 -4.18
CA TYR A 181 -26.43 1.40 -3.72
C TYR A 181 -25.26 0.99 -2.80
N PRO A 182 -24.15 1.73 -2.83
CA PRO A 182 -23.84 2.82 -3.78
C PRO A 182 -23.84 2.32 -5.23
N LYS A 183 -24.12 3.22 -6.18
CA LYS A 183 -24.06 2.86 -7.60
C LYS A 183 -22.66 2.32 -7.95
N PRO A 184 -22.56 1.26 -8.79
CA PRO A 184 -21.30 0.67 -9.14
C PRO A 184 -20.27 1.69 -9.64
N ALA A 185 -19.01 1.47 -9.30
CA ALA A 185 -17.92 2.27 -9.85
C ALA A 185 -17.81 2.06 -11.37
N VAL A 186 -17.55 3.14 -12.10
CA VAL A 186 -17.17 3.03 -13.51
C VAL A 186 -15.80 2.35 -13.59
N ARG A 187 -15.77 1.13 -14.13
CA ARG A 187 -14.53 0.34 -14.27
C ARG A 187 -13.80 0.79 -15.54
N LYS A 188 -12.55 1.17 -15.37
CA LYS A 188 -11.61 1.31 -16.49
C LYS A 188 -10.86 -0.01 -16.65
N ALA A 189 -10.58 -0.41 -17.89
CA ALA A 189 -9.69 -1.53 -18.15
C ALA A 189 -8.33 -1.26 -17.48
N ARG A 190 -7.76 -2.28 -16.84
CA ARG A 190 -6.41 -2.17 -16.26
C ARG A 190 -5.39 -2.51 -17.34
N PRO A 191 -4.53 -1.58 -17.74
CA PRO A 191 -3.45 -1.90 -18.65
C PRO A 191 -2.53 -2.96 -18.06
N VAL A 192 -1.96 -3.78 -18.91
CA VAL A 192 -0.91 -4.73 -18.56
C VAL A 192 0.43 -4.08 -18.87
N ARG A 193 1.36 -4.14 -17.93
CA ARG A 193 2.77 -3.78 -18.10
C ARG A 193 3.62 -5.01 -17.91
N ALA A 194 4.79 -5.04 -18.51
CA ALA A 194 5.70 -6.16 -18.44
C ALA A 194 7.10 -5.70 -18.03
N SER A 195 7.80 -6.55 -17.26
CA SER A 195 9.16 -6.26 -16.81
C SER A 195 9.98 -7.56 -16.72
N LEU A 196 11.21 -7.49 -17.23
CA LEU A 196 12.21 -8.53 -17.07
C LEU A 196 13.15 -8.12 -15.94
N TRP A 197 13.25 -8.97 -14.93
CA TRP A 197 14.10 -8.76 -13.76
C TRP A 197 15.30 -9.69 -13.79
N THR A 198 16.45 -9.19 -13.37
CA THR A 198 17.65 -10.00 -13.18
C THR A 198 17.91 -10.19 -11.69
N LEU A 199 17.85 -11.44 -11.23
CA LEU A 199 18.30 -11.81 -9.90
C LEU A 199 19.77 -12.26 -10.04
N ALA A 200 20.68 -11.29 -9.89
CA ALA A 200 22.11 -11.57 -9.95
C ALA A 200 22.63 -11.99 -8.58
N GLN A 201 23.36 -13.09 -8.55
CA GLN A 201 23.95 -13.70 -7.37
C GLN A 201 25.46 -13.81 -7.51
N HIS A 202 26.17 -13.52 -6.45
CA HIS A 202 27.58 -13.76 -6.28
C HIS A 202 27.81 -14.34 -4.89
N GLU A 203 28.18 -15.63 -4.81
CA GLU A 203 28.22 -16.38 -3.55
C GLU A 203 26.89 -16.26 -2.78
N ASP A 204 26.92 -15.80 -1.54
CA ASP A 204 25.74 -15.57 -0.70
C ASP A 204 25.14 -14.16 -0.82
N SER A 205 25.57 -13.39 -1.81
CA SER A 205 25.09 -12.03 -2.01
C SER A 205 24.14 -11.91 -3.22
N VAL A 206 23.24 -10.93 -3.16
CA VAL A 206 22.31 -10.55 -4.23
C VAL A 206 22.49 -9.07 -4.57
N ALA A 207 22.41 -8.76 -5.87
CA ALA A 207 22.48 -7.39 -6.36
C ALA A 207 21.10 -6.72 -6.32
N LEU A 208 21.00 -5.55 -5.70
CA LEU A 208 19.79 -4.75 -5.63
C LEU A 208 20.04 -3.31 -6.11
N VAL A 209 18.97 -2.67 -6.55
CA VAL A 209 18.91 -1.26 -6.92
C VAL A 209 17.97 -0.55 -5.96
N GLN A 210 18.36 0.61 -5.45
CA GLN A 210 17.44 1.44 -4.69
C GLN A 210 16.62 2.32 -5.64
N ASN A 211 15.30 2.18 -5.59
CA ASN A 211 14.42 3.04 -6.38
C ASN A 211 14.48 4.49 -5.87
N PRO A 212 14.33 5.49 -6.75
CA PRO A 212 14.16 6.88 -6.33
C PRO A 212 13.07 7.02 -5.26
N GLY A 213 13.16 8.03 -4.40
CA GLY A 213 12.23 8.24 -3.28
C GLY A 213 10.74 8.49 -3.68
N HIS A 214 10.42 8.46 -4.97
CA HIS A 214 9.08 8.70 -5.54
C HIS A 214 8.69 7.57 -6.52
N GLY A 215 7.44 7.60 -6.99
CA GLY A 215 6.94 6.61 -7.95
C GLY A 215 6.64 5.24 -7.34
N LEU A 216 6.59 4.25 -8.24
CA LEU A 216 6.33 2.87 -7.88
C LEU A 216 7.47 2.32 -7.00
N TRP A 217 7.11 1.80 -5.83
CA TRP A 217 8.07 1.26 -4.87
C TRP A 217 9.21 2.24 -4.53
N GLY A 218 8.94 3.55 -4.61
CA GLY A 218 9.93 4.58 -4.33
C GLY A 218 10.60 4.39 -2.97
N GLY A 219 11.94 4.50 -2.94
CA GLY A 219 12.77 4.27 -1.78
C GLY A 219 13.01 2.81 -1.41
N LEU A 220 12.30 1.85 -2.04
CA LEU A 220 12.51 0.42 -1.80
C LEU A 220 13.66 -0.13 -2.64
N TRP A 221 14.24 -1.20 -2.15
CA TRP A 221 15.23 -1.99 -2.88
C TRP A 221 14.55 -2.99 -3.80
N VAL A 222 14.95 -3.03 -5.06
CA VAL A 222 14.37 -3.86 -6.11
C VAL A 222 15.47 -4.62 -6.86
N LEU A 223 15.08 -5.64 -7.62
CA LEU A 223 15.98 -6.28 -8.58
C LEU A 223 16.21 -5.36 -9.77
N PRO A 224 17.41 -5.36 -10.38
CA PRO A 224 17.64 -4.72 -11.67
C PRO A 224 16.59 -5.16 -12.68
N ALA A 225 16.00 -4.21 -13.41
CA ALA A 225 14.82 -4.47 -14.22
C ALA A 225 14.82 -3.67 -15.52
N VAL A 226 14.28 -4.25 -16.59
CA VAL A 226 13.96 -3.57 -17.83
C VAL A 226 12.46 -3.67 -18.08
N GLU A 227 11.82 -2.55 -18.40
CA GLU A 227 10.44 -2.56 -18.88
C GLU A 227 10.40 -3.10 -20.32
N LEU A 228 9.43 -3.94 -20.60
CA LEU A 228 9.19 -4.55 -21.91
C LEU A 228 7.73 -4.36 -22.31
N GLU A 229 7.45 -4.48 -23.60
CA GLU A 229 6.08 -4.68 -24.04
C GLU A 229 5.60 -6.09 -23.62
N PRO A 230 4.33 -6.27 -23.28
CA PRO A 230 3.78 -7.57 -22.88
C PRO A 230 4.01 -8.68 -23.90
N SER A 231 3.98 -8.36 -25.20
CA SER A 231 4.31 -9.29 -26.30
C SER A 231 5.74 -9.79 -26.25
N ASP A 232 6.69 -8.89 -25.99
CA ASP A 232 8.11 -9.19 -25.95
C ASP A 232 8.45 -10.04 -24.71
N LEU A 233 7.79 -9.75 -23.60
CA LEU A 233 7.93 -10.59 -22.41
C LEU A 233 7.44 -12.01 -22.66
N GLN A 234 6.31 -12.19 -23.38
CA GLN A 234 5.78 -13.52 -23.70
C GLN A 234 6.76 -14.34 -24.52
N GLN A 235 7.48 -13.74 -25.47
CA GLN A 235 8.50 -14.43 -26.26
C GLN A 235 9.69 -14.90 -25.39
N ARG A 236 10.05 -14.15 -24.35
CA ARG A 236 11.13 -14.48 -23.42
C ARG A 236 10.71 -15.39 -22.26
N MET A 237 9.41 -15.62 -22.08
CA MET A 237 8.87 -16.41 -20.97
C MET A 237 9.41 -17.85 -20.90
N PRO A 238 9.67 -18.59 -22.02
CA PRO A 238 10.20 -19.94 -21.95
C PRO A 238 11.56 -20.03 -21.25
N ASP A 239 12.38 -18.99 -21.34
CA ASP A 239 13.77 -18.95 -20.84
C ASP A 239 13.90 -18.34 -19.45
N CYS A 240 12.78 -18.03 -18.77
CA CYS A 240 12.81 -17.42 -17.46
C CYS A 240 12.76 -18.45 -16.34
N ASP A 241 13.54 -18.22 -15.29
CA ASP A 241 13.60 -19.06 -14.10
C ASP A 241 12.36 -18.94 -13.22
N GLN A 242 11.72 -17.76 -13.26
CA GLN A 242 10.53 -17.50 -12.44
C GLN A 242 9.58 -16.55 -13.15
N ARG A 243 8.27 -16.75 -12.92
CA ARG A 243 7.19 -15.92 -13.46
C ARG A 243 6.28 -15.47 -12.35
N MET A 244 5.92 -14.19 -12.35
CA MET A 244 5.03 -13.62 -11.35
C MET A 244 4.09 -12.61 -11.97
N THR A 245 2.95 -12.41 -11.32
CA THR A 245 2.03 -11.32 -11.64
C THR A 245 1.77 -10.53 -10.36
N HIS A 246 1.84 -9.21 -10.46
CA HIS A 246 1.53 -8.32 -9.36
C HIS A 246 0.46 -7.31 -9.77
N ASP A 247 -0.67 -7.32 -9.05
CA ASP A 247 -1.79 -6.43 -9.33
C ASP A 247 -1.66 -5.13 -8.52
N PHE A 248 -1.56 -4.02 -9.24
CA PHE A 248 -1.73 -2.69 -8.68
C PHE A 248 -3.17 -2.19 -8.88
N THR A 249 -3.53 -1.11 -8.23
CA THR A 249 -4.87 -0.53 -8.35
C THR A 249 -5.21 -0.12 -9.79
N HIS A 250 -4.20 0.32 -10.58
CA HIS A 250 -4.40 0.93 -11.91
C HIS A 250 -3.78 0.13 -13.06
N TYR A 251 -2.98 -0.89 -12.82
CA TYR A 251 -2.44 -1.78 -13.85
C TYR A 251 -2.04 -3.14 -13.26
N ARG A 252 -1.79 -4.10 -14.12
CA ARG A 252 -1.23 -5.40 -13.81
C ARG A 252 0.21 -5.46 -14.31
N LEU A 253 1.14 -5.86 -13.45
CA LEU A 253 2.54 -6.07 -13.82
C LEU A 253 2.81 -7.56 -13.99
N GLN A 254 3.20 -7.95 -15.20
CA GLN A 254 3.78 -9.26 -15.50
C GLN A 254 5.28 -9.19 -15.33
N ILE A 255 5.85 -10.12 -14.59
CA ILE A 255 7.26 -10.15 -14.22
C ILE A 255 7.84 -11.49 -14.64
N ALA A 256 8.89 -11.45 -15.43
CA ALA A 256 9.78 -12.57 -15.65
C ALA A 256 11.10 -12.33 -14.93
N VAL A 257 11.64 -13.34 -14.25
CA VAL A 257 12.90 -13.24 -13.53
C VAL A 257 13.90 -14.20 -14.16
N VAL A 258 15.06 -13.69 -14.52
CA VAL A 258 16.22 -14.47 -14.94
C VAL A 258 17.24 -14.49 -13.83
N TRP A 259 17.75 -15.68 -13.52
CA TRP A 259 18.80 -15.82 -12.52
C TRP A 259 20.15 -15.81 -13.18
N GLN A 260 21.02 -14.95 -12.69
CA GLN A 260 22.37 -14.79 -13.20
C GLN A 260 23.38 -15.08 -12.07
N ARG A 261 24.22 -16.07 -12.27
CA ARG A 261 25.36 -16.30 -11.38
C ARG A 261 26.57 -15.52 -11.90
N CYS A 262 27.08 -14.62 -11.07
CA CYS A 262 28.28 -13.85 -11.36
C CYS A 262 29.50 -14.58 -10.81
N LYS A 263 30.49 -14.88 -11.66
CA LYS A 263 31.80 -15.42 -11.26
C LYS A 263 32.82 -14.27 -11.23
N GLY A 264 33.83 -14.38 -10.42
CA GLY A 264 34.91 -13.40 -10.33
C GLY A 264 34.51 -12.09 -9.65
N ARG A 265 34.76 -10.94 -10.27
CA ARG A 265 34.48 -9.63 -9.68
C ARG A 265 32.99 -9.32 -9.72
N ARG A 266 32.43 -8.79 -8.63
CA ARG A 266 31.03 -8.30 -8.57
C ARG A 266 30.83 -7.13 -9.55
N PRO A 267 29.93 -7.22 -10.55
CA PRO A 267 29.66 -6.10 -11.43
C PRO A 267 29.01 -4.94 -10.66
N ASN A 268 29.40 -3.71 -11.00
CA ASN A 268 28.81 -2.49 -10.41
C ASN A 268 27.53 -2.08 -11.13
N ARG A 269 27.26 -2.64 -12.31
CA ARG A 269 26.06 -2.37 -13.12
C ARG A 269 25.47 -3.65 -13.67
N ILE A 270 24.15 -3.74 -13.65
CA ILE A 270 23.37 -4.83 -14.24
C ILE A 270 22.19 -4.20 -14.98
N GLN A 271 21.94 -4.62 -16.21
CA GLN A 271 20.94 -4.02 -17.10
C GLN A 271 21.04 -2.46 -17.16
N GLY A 272 22.25 -1.93 -17.19
CA GLY A 272 22.51 -0.48 -17.22
C GLY A 272 22.30 0.25 -15.88
N GLN A 273 21.78 -0.41 -14.85
CA GLN A 273 21.51 0.17 -13.54
C GLN A 273 22.67 -0.06 -12.57
N SER A 274 23.01 0.95 -11.76
CA SER A 274 24.00 0.82 -10.68
C SER A 274 23.43 -0.04 -9.57
N VAL A 275 24.16 -1.07 -9.16
CA VAL A 275 23.74 -2.04 -8.15
C VAL A 275 24.59 -1.99 -6.90
N GLN A 276 23.99 -2.37 -5.77
CA GLN A 276 24.69 -2.66 -4.52
C GLN A 276 24.49 -4.13 -4.18
N TRP A 277 25.51 -4.74 -3.59
CA TRP A 277 25.51 -6.14 -3.23
C TRP A 277 25.28 -6.32 -1.74
N PHE A 278 24.29 -7.14 -1.39
CA PHE A 278 23.90 -7.42 -0.03
C PHE A 278 23.92 -8.93 0.22
N ASP A 279 24.33 -9.34 1.41
CA ASP A 279 24.05 -10.69 1.88
C ASP A 279 22.57 -11.00 1.73
N ARG A 280 22.23 -12.21 1.28
CA ARG A 280 20.83 -12.61 0.98
C ARG A 280 19.90 -12.52 2.18
N ARG A 281 20.39 -12.86 3.39
CA ARG A 281 19.60 -12.76 4.62
C ARG A 281 19.43 -11.31 5.02
N ALA A 282 20.50 -10.52 4.98
CA ALA A 282 20.43 -9.09 5.23
C ALA A 282 19.51 -8.37 4.25
N ALA A 283 19.52 -8.74 2.97
CA ALA A 283 18.59 -8.19 1.96
C ALA A 283 17.12 -8.42 2.34
N LEU A 284 16.79 -9.58 2.93
CA LEU A 284 15.43 -9.87 3.37
C LEU A 284 14.96 -9.02 4.56
N GLU A 285 15.85 -8.40 5.31
CA GLU A 285 15.50 -7.46 6.39
C GLU A 285 15.28 -6.02 5.88
N MET A 286 15.56 -5.76 4.61
CA MET A 286 15.42 -4.44 3.99
C MET A 286 13.99 -4.17 3.54
N GLY A 287 13.72 -2.92 3.15
CA GLY A 287 12.48 -2.50 2.52
C GLY A 287 12.36 -3.06 1.10
N LEU A 288 11.76 -4.24 0.96
CA LEU A 288 11.55 -4.91 -0.34
C LEU A 288 10.06 -4.94 -0.71
N PRO A 289 9.72 -4.73 -1.99
CA PRO A 289 8.40 -5.11 -2.51
C PRO A 289 8.16 -6.62 -2.37
N LYS A 290 6.89 -7.01 -2.16
CA LYS A 290 6.52 -8.43 -2.05
C LYS A 290 7.06 -9.31 -3.18
N PRO A 291 6.95 -8.93 -4.47
CA PRO A 291 7.49 -9.76 -5.56
C PRO A 291 9.02 -9.92 -5.52
N VAL A 292 9.75 -8.87 -5.13
CA VAL A 292 11.22 -8.95 -5.00
C VAL A 292 11.59 -9.92 -3.88
N ARG A 293 10.95 -9.80 -2.72
CA ARG A 293 11.14 -10.72 -1.60
C ARG A 293 10.86 -12.18 -2.02
N GLN A 294 9.76 -12.41 -2.74
CA GLN A 294 9.40 -13.74 -3.24
C GLN A 294 10.47 -14.30 -4.20
N ALA A 295 10.99 -13.47 -5.11
CA ALA A 295 12.04 -13.90 -6.03
C ALA A 295 13.32 -14.35 -5.29
N ILE A 296 13.77 -13.56 -4.31
CA ILE A 296 14.97 -13.89 -3.51
C ILE A 296 14.75 -15.18 -2.71
N VAL A 297 13.61 -15.31 -2.02
CA VAL A 297 13.31 -16.51 -1.21
C VAL A 297 13.25 -17.77 -2.07
N GLN A 298 12.62 -17.70 -3.24
CA GLN A 298 12.52 -18.85 -4.13
C GLN A 298 13.88 -19.27 -4.69
N ALA A 299 14.75 -18.31 -5.01
CA ALA A 299 16.12 -18.59 -5.43
C ALA A 299 16.95 -19.27 -4.32
N MET A 300 16.78 -18.83 -3.07
CA MET A 300 17.44 -19.49 -1.93
C MET A 300 16.97 -20.94 -1.78
N GLN A 301 15.67 -21.20 -1.83
CA GLN A 301 15.11 -22.57 -1.73
C GLN A 301 15.58 -23.50 -2.83
N GLN A 302 15.76 -23.00 -4.06
CA GLN A 302 16.27 -23.82 -5.15
C GLN A 302 17.77 -24.10 -5.02
N ALA A 303 18.55 -23.13 -4.53
CA ALA A 303 19.96 -23.35 -4.23
C ALA A 303 20.15 -24.46 -3.18
N ASP A 304 19.35 -24.43 -2.11
CA ASP A 304 19.38 -25.45 -1.05
C ASP A 304 18.99 -26.85 -1.59
N ARG A 305 17.99 -26.94 -2.48
CA ARG A 305 17.60 -28.20 -3.11
C ARG A 305 18.69 -28.76 -4.05
N SER A 306 19.40 -27.88 -4.76
CA SER A 306 20.52 -28.29 -5.61
C SER A 306 21.68 -28.90 -4.81
N LEU A 307 21.92 -28.40 -3.61
CA LEU A 307 22.94 -28.96 -2.68
C LEU A 307 22.52 -30.31 -2.10
N LEU A 308 21.22 -30.57 -1.98
CA LEU A 308 20.66 -31.81 -1.46
C LEU A 308 20.43 -32.89 -2.55
N GLY A 309 20.86 -32.67 -3.79
CA GLY A 309 20.83 -33.66 -4.86
C GLY A 309 19.46 -33.95 -5.50
N THR A 310 18.44 -33.10 -5.25
CA THR A 310 17.09 -33.23 -5.79
C THR A 310 16.82 -32.15 -6.86
N SER A 311 17.54 -32.16 -7.99
CA SER A 311 17.29 -31.19 -9.08
C SER A 311 16.63 -31.83 -10.29
N PRO A 312 15.59 -31.23 -10.85
CA PRO A 312 15.32 -31.29 -12.30
C PRO A 312 16.16 -30.19 -12.97
N GLY A 313 17.06 -30.63 -13.87
CA GLY A 313 18.04 -29.73 -14.47
C GLY A 313 17.50 -28.60 -15.32
N ARG A 314 18.15 -27.46 -15.16
CA ARG A 314 18.59 -26.54 -16.23
C ARG A 314 19.71 -25.68 -15.69
N VAL A 315 20.84 -25.73 -16.33
CA VAL A 315 22.02 -24.88 -16.10
C VAL A 315 21.71 -23.53 -16.73
N GLY A 316 21.74 -22.45 -15.93
CA GLY A 316 21.64 -21.09 -16.42
C GLY A 316 22.81 -20.77 -17.35
N SER A 317 22.57 -19.99 -18.38
CA SER A 317 23.58 -19.51 -19.34
C SER A 317 24.70 -18.77 -18.62
N GLU A 318 25.90 -19.34 -18.66
CA GLU A 318 27.14 -18.67 -18.28
C GLU A 318 27.47 -17.66 -19.36
N ILE A 319 27.61 -16.40 -19.01
CA ILE A 319 28.21 -15.39 -19.91
C ILE A 319 29.63 -15.20 -19.41
N ASP A 320 30.60 -15.67 -20.22
CA ASP A 320 32.00 -15.33 -20.07
C ASP A 320 32.20 -13.85 -20.45
N ASP A 321 32.80 -13.10 -19.53
CA ASP A 321 33.33 -11.77 -19.85
C ASP A 321 34.45 -11.91 -20.89
N ALA A 322 34.21 -11.42 -22.09
CA ALA A 322 35.29 -11.08 -23.02
C ALA A 322 35.74 -9.63 -22.80
N PRO A 323 37.02 -9.29 -23.03
CA PRO A 323 37.75 -8.16 -22.52
C PRO A 323 37.23 -6.78 -22.90
#